data_a524389a3affa0615716767332ffa770
#
_entry.id   a524389a3affa0615716767332ffa770
#
_cell.length_a   1.000
_cell.length_b   1.000
_cell.length_c   1.000
_cell.angle_alpha   90.00
_cell.angle_beta   90.00
_cell.angle_gamma   90.00
#
_symmetry.space_group_name_H-M   'P 1'
#
loop_
_entity.id
_entity.type
_entity.pdbx_description
1 polymer ?
#
loop_
_entity_poly.entity_id
_entity_poly.type
_entity_poly.pdbx_seq_one_letter_code
_entity_poly.pdbx_strand_id
1 'polypeptide(L)'
;MTNSPLAGASVRPLASACPEQAAASIIAAAHDLLGHFAAGRRIDAPALRTAMQSAIGASDASGAWDWKAAYEAVEVAQLLFMRRYGPAIHAKTIDPFERLQLVERIARLAPTQTRRSEEMQAYQQFSTPLGLAWVAGFAAGFH
;
A
#
# COMPACT_ATOMS: atom_id res chain seq x y z
N MET A 1 -2.15 2.54 49.68
CA MET A 1 -1.64 1.98 48.44
C MET A 1 -2.71 2.24 47.38
N THR A 2 -2.60 3.35 46.67
CA THR A 2 -3.57 3.79 45.67
C THR A 2 -3.04 3.34 44.28
N ASN A 3 -3.70 2.32 43.73
CA ASN A 3 -3.47 1.86 42.35
C ASN A 3 -4.11 2.90 41.41
N SER A 4 -3.32 3.77 40.79
CA SER A 4 -3.77 4.59 39.66
C SER A 4 -3.92 3.70 38.45
N PRO A 5 -5.09 3.64 37.78
CA PRO A 5 -5.21 2.97 36.52
C PRO A 5 -4.42 3.77 35.46
N LEU A 6 -3.48 3.12 34.80
CA LEU A 6 -2.86 3.66 33.59
C LEU A 6 -3.97 3.97 32.59
N ALA A 7 -4.19 5.26 32.35
CA ALA A 7 -5.10 5.72 31.31
C ALA A 7 -4.60 5.15 29.98
N GLY A 8 -5.33 4.18 29.46
CA GLY A 8 -5.09 3.62 28.13
C GLY A 8 -5.16 4.77 27.12
N ALA A 9 -4.06 5.06 26.46
CA ALA A 9 -4.02 6.05 25.39
C ALA A 9 -5.06 5.63 24.34
N SER A 10 -6.14 6.39 24.23
CA SER A 10 -7.18 6.18 23.22
C SER A 10 -6.56 6.39 21.85
N VAL A 11 -6.42 5.31 21.10
CA VAL A 11 -5.92 5.40 19.72
C VAL A 11 -6.94 6.16 18.89
N ARG A 12 -6.51 7.25 18.30
CA ARG A 12 -7.36 8.12 17.48
C ARG A 12 -7.60 7.46 16.12
N PRO A 13 -8.85 7.33 15.64
CA PRO A 13 -9.13 6.79 14.31
C PRO A 13 -8.39 7.56 13.21
N LEU A 14 -7.90 6.86 12.19
CA LEU A 14 -7.16 7.45 11.08
C LEU A 14 -7.98 8.53 10.36
N ALA A 15 -9.29 8.32 10.20
CA ALA A 15 -10.22 9.25 9.58
C ALA A 15 -10.37 10.58 10.36
N SER A 16 -10.04 10.59 11.67
CA SER A 16 -10.07 11.80 12.53
C SER A 16 -8.67 12.34 12.85
N ALA A 17 -7.63 11.72 12.29
CA ALA A 17 -6.27 12.23 12.39
C ALA A 17 -6.07 13.45 11.48
N CYS A 18 -5.08 14.30 11.77
CA CYS A 18 -4.72 15.31 10.77
C CYS A 18 -4.14 14.63 9.51
N PRO A 19 -4.27 15.25 8.33
CA PRO A 19 -3.83 14.64 7.06
C PRO A 19 -2.38 14.18 7.08
N GLU A 20 -1.50 14.91 7.74
CA GLU A 20 -0.07 14.56 7.86
C GLU A 20 0.15 13.28 8.67
N GLN A 21 -0.59 13.13 9.79
CA GLN A 21 -0.52 11.91 10.62
C GLN A 21 -1.10 10.71 9.89
N ALA A 22 -2.22 10.89 9.18
CA ALA A 22 -2.81 9.84 8.38
C ALA A 22 -1.84 9.37 7.28
N ALA A 23 -1.25 10.31 6.54
CA ALA A 23 -0.25 10.01 5.52
C ALA A 23 0.98 9.31 6.11
N ALA A 24 1.50 9.76 7.24
CA ALA A 24 2.65 9.15 7.91
C ALA A 24 2.36 7.69 8.30
N SER A 25 1.16 7.39 8.81
CA SER A 25 0.76 6.03 9.16
C SER A 25 0.63 5.14 7.93
N ILE A 26 0.05 5.63 6.82
CA ILE A 26 -0.04 4.91 5.56
C ILE A 26 1.36 4.62 4.99
N ILE A 27 2.26 5.60 5.03
CA ILE A 27 3.65 5.42 4.58
C ILE A 27 4.39 4.40 5.45
N ALA A 28 4.20 4.42 6.77
CA ALA A 28 4.80 3.43 7.68
C ALA A 28 4.33 2.02 7.35
N ALA A 29 3.01 1.80 7.17
CA ALA A 29 2.47 0.52 6.73
C ALA A 29 3.01 0.10 5.36
N ALA A 30 3.17 1.04 4.43
CA ALA A 30 3.73 0.78 3.11
C ALA A 30 5.20 0.31 3.18
N HIS A 31 6.00 0.84 4.09
CA HIS A 31 7.37 0.37 4.31
C HIS A 31 7.43 -1.07 4.83
N ASP A 32 6.52 -1.48 5.72
CA ASP A 32 6.40 -2.87 6.16
C ASP A 32 6.02 -3.79 4.98
N LEU A 33 5.07 -3.37 4.15
CA LEU A 33 4.61 -4.11 2.97
C LEU A 33 5.66 -4.20 1.86
N LEU A 34 6.57 -3.24 1.75
CA LEU A 34 7.66 -3.23 0.77
C LEU A 34 8.49 -4.50 0.83
N GLY A 35 8.71 -5.06 2.04
CA GLY A 35 9.43 -6.32 2.23
C GLY A 35 8.76 -7.51 1.56
N HIS A 36 7.44 -7.53 1.41
CA HIS A 36 6.71 -8.57 0.68
C HIS A 36 7.01 -8.51 -0.82
N PHE A 37 6.95 -7.34 -1.43
CA PHE A 37 7.29 -7.15 -2.84
C PHE A 37 8.76 -7.54 -3.11
N ALA A 38 9.68 -7.12 -2.27
CA ALA A 38 11.10 -7.43 -2.42
C ALA A 38 11.39 -8.94 -2.31
N ALA A 39 10.61 -9.66 -1.51
CA ALA A 39 10.70 -11.11 -1.35
C ALA A 39 9.85 -11.91 -2.36
N GLY A 40 9.12 -11.24 -3.28
CA GLY A 40 8.21 -11.88 -4.21
C GLY A 40 7.04 -12.58 -3.53
N ARG A 41 6.66 -12.16 -2.31
CA ARG A 41 5.57 -12.75 -1.53
C ARG A 41 4.28 -12.00 -1.75
N ARG A 42 3.21 -12.75 -1.98
CA ARG A 42 1.86 -12.17 -2.10
C ARG A 42 1.44 -11.51 -0.78
N ILE A 43 0.82 -10.34 -0.90
CA ILE A 43 0.20 -9.63 0.22
C ILE A 43 -1.25 -10.11 0.34
N ASP A 44 -1.57 -10.71 1.45
CA ASP A 44 -2.92 -11.18 1.80
C ASP A 44 -3.54 -10.29 2.89
N ALA A 45 -4.80 -10.57 3.26
CA ALA A 45 -5.51 -9.82 4.27
C ALA A 45 -4.84 -9.85 5.66
N PRO A 46 -4.28 -10.99 6.14
CA PRO A 46 -3.48 -11.01 7.36
C PRO A 46 -2.25 -10.11 7.31
N ALA A 47 -1.47 -10.15 6.22
CA ALA A 47 -0.30 -9.29 6.06
C ALA A 47 -0.67 -7.80 6.09
N LEU A 48 -1.76 -7.42 5.41
CA LEU A 48 -2.31 -6.07 5.47
C LEU A 48 -2.69 -5.63 6.88
N ARG A 49 -3.44 -6.48 7.60
CA ARG A 49 -3.80 -6.18 8.99
C ARG A 49 -2.57 -5.98 9.86
N THR A 50 -1.59 -6.85 9.73
CA THR A 50 -0.35 -6.76 10.52
C THR A 50 0.37 -5.44 10.26
N ALA A 51 0.55 -5.06 8.99
CA ALA A 51 1.20 -3.80 8.64
C ALA A 51 0.44 -2.57 9.15
N MET A 52 -0.88 -2.54 8.98
CA MET A 52 -1.72 -1.44 9.46
C MET A 52 -1.75 -1.37 10.99
N GLN A 53 -1.86 -2.49 11.67
CA GLN A 53 -1.81 -2.55 13.14
C GLN A 53 -0.47 -2.08 13.69
N SER A 54 0.64 -2.48 13.04
CA SER A 54 1.99 -2.03 13.40
C SER A 54 2.11 -0.51 13.28
N ALA A 55 1.62 0.06 12.17
CA ALA A 55 1.75 1.48 11.87
C ALA A 55 0.82 2.39 12.72
N ILE A 56 -0.37 1.91 13.08
CA ILE A 56 -1.40 2.71 13.75
C ILE A 56 -1.52 2.36 15.25
N GLY A 57 -1.08 1.16 15.65
CA GLY A 57 -1.17 0.68 17.03
C GLY A 57 -2.55 0.13 17.40
N ALA A 58 -3.47 -0.07 16.43
CA ALA A 58 -4.82 -0.56 16.68
C ALA A 58 -5.36 -1.35 15.47
N SER A 59 -6.38 -2.20 15.72
CA SER A 59 -6.99 -3.06 14.71
C SER A 59 -8.11 -2.37 13.93
N ASP A 60 -8.47 -2.95 12.77
CA ASP A 60 -9.66 -2.59 11.98
C ASP A 60 -10.96 -2.73 12.78
N ALA A 61 -11.03 -3.75 13.66
CA ALA A 61 -12.20 -3.98 14.51
C ALA A 61 -12.48 -2.85 15.51
N SER A 62 -11.47 -2.04 15.86
CA SER A 62 -11.64 -0.86 16.72
C SER A 62 -12.10 0.38 15.93
N GLY A 63 -12.22 0.31 14.61
CA GLY A 63 -12.51 1.46 13.76
C GLY A 63 -11.33 2.43 13.60
N ALA A 64 -10.12 2.04 14.03
CA ALA A 64 -8.95 2.89 13.95
C ALA A 64 -8.52 3.18 12.50
N TRP A 65 -8.81 2.27 11.59
CA TRP A 65 -8.55 2.40 10.16
C TRP A 65 -9.54 1.53 9.36
N ASP A 66 -9.66 1.81 8.07
CA ASP A 66 -10.51 1.08 7.13
C ASP A 66 -9.69 0.36 6.03
N TRP A 67 -10.36 -0.48 5.26
CA TRP A 67 -9.72 -1.22 4.18
C TRP A 67 -9.27 -0.33 3.02
N LYS A 68 -9.87 0.86 2.86
CA LYS A 68 -9.42 1.84 1.87
C LYS A 68 -7.99 2.28 2.19
N ALA A 69 -7.73 2.70 3.44
CA ALA A 69 -6.40 3.09 3.88
C ALA A 69 -5.37 1.94 3.75
N ALA A 70 -5.81 0.70 4.03
CA ALA A 70 -4.95 -0.47 3.83
C ALA A 70 -4.57 -0.69 2.36
N TYR A 71 -5.50 -0.52 1.43
CA TYR A 71 -5.21 -0.61 0.00
C TYR A 71 -4.33 0.56 -0.49
N GLU A 72 -4.54 1.77 0.02
CA GLU A 72 -3.66 2.91 -0.24
C GLU A 72 -2.22 2.61 0.20
N ALA A 73 -2.03 1.97 1.36
CA ALA A 73 -0.70 1.54 1.81
C ALA A 73 -0.04 0.53 0.84
N VAL A 74 -0.80 -0.39 0.25
CA VAL A 74 -0.28 -1.30 -0.80
C VAL A 74 0.15 -0.54 -2.04
N GLU A 75 -0.64 0.41 -2.50
CA GLU A 75 -0.32 1.23 -3.67
C GLU A 75 0.95 2.05 -3.44
N VAL A 76 1.07 2.67 -2.27
CA VAL A 76 2.30 3.37 -1.87
C VAL A 76 3.48 2.40 -1.80
N ALA A 77 3.30 1.19 -1.26
CA ALA A 77 4.36 0.17 -1.22
C ALA A 77 4.82 -0.26 -2.62
N GLN A 78 3.90 -0.38 -3.59
CA GLN A 78 4.25 -0.64 -4.99
C GLN A 78 5.08 0.51 -5.59
N LEU A 79 4.69 1.76 -5.35
CA LEU A 79 5.44 2.93 -5.80
C LEU A 79 6.84 2.98 -5.19
N LEU A 80 6.96 2.72 -3.88
CA LEU A 80 8.25 2.64 -3.19
C LEU A 80 9.12 1.51 -3.76
N PHE A 81 8.51 0.35 -4.06
CA PHE A 81 9.21 -0.77 -4.71
C PHE A 81 9.74 -0.36 -6.08
N MET A 82 8.90 0.22 -6.93
CA MET A 82 9.31 0.66 -8.27
C MET A 82 10.37 1.75 -8.21
N ARG A 83 10.25 2.71 -7.29
CA ARG A 83 11.27 3.74 -7.07
C ARG A 83 12.63 3.13 -6.69
N ARG A 84 12.63 2.12 -5.83
CA ARG A 84 13.86 1.49 -5.31
C ARG A 84 14.48 0.51 -6.32
N TYR A 85 13.69 -0.31 -6.97
CA TYR A 85 14.16 -1.43 -7.79
C TYR A 85 13.95 -1.22 -9.28
N GLY A 86 13.15 -0.26 -9.69
CA GLY A 86 12.87 0.08 -11.09
C GLY A 86 14.13 0.27 -11.94
N PRO A 87 15.11 1.05 -11.49
CA PRO A 87 16.38 1.19 -12.23
C PRO A 87 17.11 -0.13 -12.47
N ALA A 88 17.12 -1.03 -11.47
CA ALA A 88 17.73 -2.35 -11.61
C ALA A 88 16.94 -3.27 -12.55
N ILE A 89 15.61 -3.19 -12.53
CA ILE A 89 14.73 -3.90 -13.46
C ILE A 89 15.00 -3.41 -14.88
N HIS A 90 15.10 -2.10 -15.06
CA HIS A 90 15.39 -1.49 -16.35
C HIS A 90 16.76 -1.92 -16.89
N ALA A 91 17.78 -1.93 -16.06
CA ALA A 91 19.14 -2.30 -16.47
C ALA A 91 19.29 -3.79 -16.82
N LYS A 92 18.50 -4.68 -16.18
CA LYS A 92 18.59 -6.13 -16.39
C LYS A 92 17.74 -6.66 -17.54
N THR A 93 16.70 -5.95 -17.93
CA THR A 93 15.76 -6.35 -18.99
C THR A 93 15.84 -5.36 -20.15
N ILE A 94 16.37 -5.83 -21.29
CA ILE A 94 16.52 -5.00 -22.50
C ILE A 94 15.18 -4.96 -23.25
N ASP A 95 14.45 -6.08 -23.30
CA ASP A 95 13.18 -6.18 -24.00
C ASP A 95 12.06 -5.49 -23.19
N PRO A 96 11.33 -4.52 -23.77
CA PRO A 96 10.18 -3.89 -23.14
C PRO A 96 9.06 -4.85 -22.74
N PHE A 97 8.86 -5.94 -23.50
CA PHE A 97 7.86 -6.96 -23.21
C PHE A 97 8.21 -7.78 -21.96
N GLU A 98 9.46 -8.22 -21.83
CA GLU A 98 9.91 -8.91 -20.62
C GLU A 98 9.80 -8.01 -19.39
N ARG A 99 10.09 -6.73 -19.55
CA ARG A 99 9.95 -5.72 -18.51
C ARG A 99 8.50 -5.56 -18.06
N LEU A 100 7.57 -5.46 -19.03
CA LEU A 100 6.14 -5.39 -18.72
C LEU A 100 5.66 -6.65 -17.97
N GLN A 101 6.08 -7.85 -18.42
CA GLN A 101 5.74 -9.10 -17.75
C GLN A 101 6.25 -9.14 -16.31
N LEU A 102 7.42 -8.56 -16.04
CA LEU A 102 7.95 -8.46 -14.69
C LEU A 102 7.12 -7.50 -13.82
N VAL A 103 6.77 -6.33 -14.37
CA VAL A 103 5.89 -5.34 -13.69
C VAL A 103 4.53 -5.95 -13.39
N GLU A 104 3.95 -6.71 -14.32
CA GLU A 104 2.69 -7.43 -14.11
C GLU A 104 2.79 -8.51 -13.03
N ARG A 105 3.92 -9.24 -12.95
CA ARG A 105 4.15 -10.19 -11.85
C ARG A 105 4.20 -9.49 -10.49
N ILE A 106 4.84 -8.33 -10.42
CA ILE A 106 4.90 -7.51 -9.20
C ILE A 106 3.49 -7.02 -8.84
N ALA A 107 2.72 -6.54 -9.83
CA ALA A 107 1.34 -6.10 -9.60
C ALA A 107 0.46 -7.20 -9.01
N ARG A 108 0.63 -8.45 -9.45
CA ARG A 108 -0.13 -9.62 -8.94
C ARG A 108 0.21 -10.04 -7.52
N LEU A 109 1.27 -9.51 -6.92
CA LEU A 109 1.57 -9.73 -5.50
C LEU A 109 0.66 -8.91 -4.59
N ALA A 110 0.08 -7.83 -5.11
CA ALA A 110 -0.92 -7.05 -4.39
C ALA A 110 -2.26 -7.80 -4.31
N PRO A 111 -3.05 -7.57 -3.26
CA PRO A 111 -4.39 -8.13 -3.14
C PRO A 111 -5.30 -7.51 -4.21
N THR A 112 -6.25 -8.32 -4.71
CA THR A 112 -7.34 -7.79 -5.53
C THR A 112 -8.25 -6.92 -4.65
N GLN A 113 -8.53 -5.71 -5.07
CA GLN A 113 -9.45 -4.80 -4.37
C GLN A 113 -10.90 -5.28 -4.58
N THR A 114 -11.31 -6.29 -3.84
CA THR A 114 -12.67 -6.85 -3.95
C THR A 114 -13.71 -6.07 -3.15
N ARG A 115 -13.27 -5.28 -2.16
CA ARG A 115 -14.14 -4.42 -1.34
C ARG A 115 -13.92 -2.96 -1.73
N ARG A 116 -14.65 -2.52 -2.72
CA ARG A 116 -14.72 -1.10 -3.09
C ARG A 116 -15.76 -0.44 -2.22
N SER A 117 -15.43 0.68 -1.57
CA SER A 117 -16.42 1.47 -0.88
C SER A 117 -17.41 2.07 -1.91
N GLU A 118 -18.66 2.27 -1.52
CA GLU A 118 -19.68 2.92 -2.38
C GLU A 118 -19.21 4.31 -2.85
N GLU A 119 -18.47 5.01 -2.00
CA GLU A 119 -17.86 6.30 -2.29
C GLU A 119 -16.82 6.23 -3.42
N MET A 120 -15.94 5.21 -3.43
CA MET A 120 -14.99 5.00 -4.52
C MET A 120 -15.69 4.68 -5.84
N GLN A 121 -16.84 3.98 -5.79
CA GLN A 121 -17.65 3.69 -6.96
C GLN A 121 -18.36 4.95 -7.46
N ALA A 122 -18.91 5.76 -6.57
CA ALA A 122 -19.62 6.98 -6.90
C ALA A 122 -18.73 8.02 -7.59
N TYR A 123 -17.48 8.15 -7.15
CA TYR A 123 -16.52 9.12 -7.72
C TYR A 123 -15.59 8.52 -8.79
N GLN A 124 -15.74 7.23 -9.13
CA GLN A 124 -14.88 6.51 -10.08
C GLN A 124 -13.37 6.69 -9.77
N GLN A 125 -13.04 6.82 -8.49
CA GLN A 125 -11.66 6.97 -8.02
C GLN A 125 -10.96 5.62 -8.00
N PHE A 126 -10.39 5.25 -9.13
CA PHE A 126 -9.61 4.03 -9.28
C PHE A 126 -8.15 4.39 -9.50
N SER A 127 -7.25 3.75 -8.75
CA SER A 127 -5.83 3.86 -9.07
C SER A 127 -5.54 3.17 -10.40
N THR A 128 -4.66 3.77 -11.16
CA THR A 128 -4.19 3.20 -12.43
C THR A 128 -3.39 1.92 -12.14
N PRO A 129 -3.77 0.76 -12.70
CA PRO A 129 -2.99 -0.45 -12.55
C PRO A 129 -1.53 -0.25 -12.94
N LEU A 130 -0.59 -0.83 -12.17
CA LEU A 130 0.84 -0.62 -12.32
C LEU A 130 1.33 -0.90 -13.76
N GLY A 131 0.83 -1.96 -14.40
CA GLY A 131 1.17 -2.29 -15.79
C GLY A 131 0.75 -1.21 -16.77
N LEU A 132 -0.46 -0.64 -16.62
CA LEU A 132 -0.94 0.46 -17.48
C LEU A 132 -0.16 1.75 -17.24
N ALA A 133 0.15 2.07 -15.98
CA ALA A 133 0.98 3.22 -15.65
C ALA A 133 2.39 3.09 -16.28
N TRP A 134 2.95 1.89 -16.26
CA TRP A 134 4.24 1.62 -16.90
C TRP A 134 4.17 1.80 -18.42
N VAL A 135 3.14 1.23 -19.09
CA VAL A 135 2.95 1.37 -20.55
C VAL A 135 2.80 2.84 -20.93
N ALA A 136 1.99 3.59 -20.18
CA ALA A 136 1.80 5.02 -20.43
C ALA A 136 3.12 5.81 -20.26
N GLY A 137 3.89 5.52 -19.21
CA GLY A 137 5.19 6.12 -18.97
C GLY A 137 6.18 5.80 -20.11
N PHE A 138 6.24 4.53 -20.52
CA PHE A 138 7.09 4.11 -21.63
C PHE A 138 6.71 4.81 -22.96
N ALA A 139 5.42 4.88 -23.28
CA ALA A 139 4.91 5.58 -24.46
C ALA A 139 5.18 7.09 -24.42
N ALA A 140 5.24 7.70 -23.23
CA ALA A 140 5.58 9.10 -23.03
C ALA A 140 7.11 9.38 -23.02
N GLY A 141 7.94 8.35 -23.21
CA GLY A 141 9.41 8.49 -23.25
C GLY A 141 10.09 8.55 -21.88
N PHE A 142 9.42 8.18 -20.80
CA PHE A 142 10.05 7.97 -19.50
C PHE A 142 10.72 6.59 -19.48
N HIS A 143 12.05 6.59 -19.61
CA HIS A 143 12.88 5.38 -19.67
C HIS A 143 13.70 5.19 -18.39
#